data_7406d42815110c6b1910deb768407f66
#
_entry.id   7406d42815110c6b1910deb768407f66
#
_cell.length_a   1.000
_cell.length_b   1.000
_cell.length_c   1.000
_cell.angle_alpha   90.00
_cell.angle_beta   90.00
_cell.angle_gamma   90.00
#
_symmetry.space_group_name_H-M   'P 1'
#
loop_
_entity.id
_entity.type
_entity.pdbx_description
1 polymer ?
#
loop_
_entity_poly.entity_id
_entity_poly.type
_entity_poly.pdbx_seq_one_letter_code
_entity_poly.pdbx_strand_id
1 'polypeptide(L)'
;MDAPIHRMLNALEPGTYLPPHRHKNPDKEEVYLVLRGSLLAILFDDEGNVTEKVHLNPAEGHYGIEIPPCVWHTIVVLESGTVIYEIKQGPFAPLIPENLASWAPPATDEEAARVFMQRMLEL
;
A
#
# COMPACT_ATOMS: atom_id res chain seq x y z
N MET A 1 -20.51 -9.36 4.60
CA MET A 1 -19.06 -9.15 4.57
C MET A 1 -18.34 -10.07 5.53
N ASP A 2 -18.83 -11.31 5.61
CA ASP A 2 -18.31 -12.31 6.56
C ASP A 2 -17.30 -13.26 5.94
N ALA A 3 -16.87 -12.96 4.70
CA ALA A 3 -15.92 -13.82 4.02
C ALA A 3 -14.60 -13.90 4.82
N PRO A 4 -14.05 -15.12 4.99
CA PRO A 4 -12.80 -15.29 5.73
C PRO A 4 -11.59 -14.72 4.98
N ILE A 5 -11.73 -14.48 3.68
CA ILE A 5 -10.70 -13.86 2.85
C ILE A 5 -11.32 -12.70 2.09
N HIS A 6 -10.71 -11.53 2.21
CA HIS A 6 -11.10 -10.35 1.46
C HIS A 6 -10.20 -10.24 0.23
N ARG A 7 -10.82 -10.19 -0.95
CA ARG A 7 -10.12 -10.13 -2.23
C ARG A 7 -10.62 -8.94 -3.02
N MET A 8 -9.70 -8.22 -3.67
CA MET A 8 -10.04 -7.01 -4.41
C MET A 8 -9.12 -6.83 -5.61
N LEU A 9 -9.71 -6.52 -6.77
CA LEU A 9 -8.98 -6.14 -7.96
C LEU A 9 -9.06 -4.62 -8.10
N ASN A 10 -7.90 -3.96 -8.17
CA ASN A 10 -7.82 -2.50 -8.28
C ASN A 10 -7.06 -2.08 -9.51
N ALA A 11 -7.61 -1.13 -10.26
CA ALA A 11 -6.91 -0.43 -11.32
C ALA A 11 -6.45 0.93 -10.78
N LEU A 12 -5.16 1.22 -10.90
CA LEU A 12 -4.54 2.39 -10.28
C LEU A 12 -3.73 3.19 -11.29
N GLU A 13 -3.73 4.50 -11.13
CA GLU A 13 -2.94 5.41 -11.96
C GLU A 13 -1.85 6.11 -11.14
N PRO A 14 -0.74 6.53 -11.79
CA PRO A 14 0.26 7.36 -11.11
C PRO A 14 -0.39 8.61 -10.52
N GLY A 15 0.09 9.01 -9.36
CA GLY A 15 -0.48 10.14 -8.64
C GLY A 15 -1.57 9.76 -7.64
N THR A 16 -2.06 8.53 -7.69
CA THR A 16 -2.97 8.04 -6.64
C THR A 16 -2.22 7.96 -5.32
N TYR A 17 -2.72 8.65 -4.32
CA TYR A 17 -2.12 8.62 -2.98
C TYR A 17 -2.87 7.67 -2.06
N LEU A 18 -2.16 6.68 -1.57
CA LEU A 18 -2.65 5.79 -0.52
C LEU A 18 -1.90 6.17 0.76
N PRO A 19 -2.56 6.82 1.73
CA PRO A 19 -1.87 7.16 2.97
C PRO A 19 -1.27 5.93 3.63
N PRO A 20 -0.04 6.01 4.14
CA PRO A 20 0.55 4.89 4.88
C PRO A 20 -0.37 4.43 6.00
N HIS A 21 -0.59 3.12 6.06
CA HIS A 21 -1.51 2.50 6.99
C HIS A 21 -1.01 1.13 7.41
N ARG A 22 -1.68 0.55 8.39
CA ARG A 22 -1.40 -0.81 8.87
C ARG A 22 -2.71 -1.52 9.17
N HIS A 23 -2.64 -2.83 9.34
CA HIS A 23 -3.80 -3.65 9.74
C HIS A 23 -3.54 -4.24 11.12
N LYS A 24 -4.11 -3.58 12.13
CA LYS A 24 -3.98 -3.93 13.54
C LYS A 24 -5.35 -3.78 14.21
N ASN A 25 -5.66 -4.66 15.15
CA ASN A 25 -6.92 -4.66 15.90
C ASN A 25 -8.16 -4.66 15.00
N PRO A 26 -8.39 -5.70 14.16
CA PRO A 26 -7.70 -6.99 14.14
C PRO A 26 -6.43 -6.98 13.28
N ASP A 27 -5.45 -7.77 13.73
CA ASP A 27 -4.21 -7.96 12.97
C ASP A 27 -4.50 -8.80 11.74
N LYS A 28 -4.05 -8.32 10.57
CA LYS A 28 -4.28 -9.00 9.30
C LYS A 28 -3.05 -8.97 8.42
N GLU A 29 -2.79 -10.09 7.77
CA GLU A 29 -1.83 -10.16 6.68
C GLU A 29 -2.48 -9.71 5.39
N GLU A 30 -1.67 -9.16 4.50
CA GLU A 30 -2.11 -8.72 3.19
C GLU A 30 -1.09 -9.12 2.13
N VAL A 31 -1.58 -9.46 0.94
CA VAL A 31 -0.74 -9.76 -0.22
C VAL A 31 -1.15 -8.83 -1.35
N TYR A 32 -0.15 -8.21 -1.99
CA TYR A 32 -0.34 -7.49 -3.24
C TYR A 32 0.31 -8.26 -4.37
N LEU A 33 -0.46 -8.55 -5.42
CA LEU A 33 0.05 -9.12 -6.66
C LEU A 33 -0.17 -8.10 -7.77
N VAL A 34 0.90 -7.78 -8.51
CA VAL A 34 0.80 -6.87 -9.66
C VAL A 34 0.53 -7.72 -10.90
N LEU A 35 -0.63 -7.51 -11.51
CA LEU A 35 -1.03 -8.23 -12.72
C LEU A 35 -0.59 -7.51 -13.98
N ARG A 36 -0.46 -6.18 -13.91
CA ARG A 36 -0.12 -5.33 -15.05
C ARG A 36 0.46 -4.03 -14.53
N GLY A 37 1.46 -3.48 -15.25
CA GLY A 37 2.10 -2.23 -14.86
C GLY A 37 3.18 -2.43 -13.83
N SER A 38 3.43 -1.40 -13.02
CA SER A 38 4.46 -1.48 -11.98
C SER A 38 4.19 -0.49 -10.84
N LEU A 39 4.71 -0.81 -9.67
CA LEU A 39 4.60 0.04 -8.49
C LEU A 39 5.76 -0.19 -7.53
N LEU A 40 5.92 0.73 -6.59
CA LEU A 40 6.79 0.57 -5.44
C LEU A 40 5.93 0.23 -4.23
N ALA A 41 6.26 -0.85 -3.54
CA ALA A 41 5.71 -1.15 -2.23
C ALA A 41 6.70 -0.67 -1.18
N ILE A 42 6.25 0.11 -0.22
CA ILE A 42 7.11 0.76 0.77
C ILE A 42 6.64 0.41 2.16
N LEU A 43 7.56 -0.09 2.98
CA LEU A 43 7.32 -0.41 4.38
C LEU A 43 8.04 0.59 5.27
N PHE A 44 7.45 0.89 6.41
CA PHE A 44 7.97 1.89 7.35
C PHE A 44 8.02 1.34 8.76
N ASP A 45 8.89 1.94 9.59
CA ASP A 45 8.84 1.76 11.03
C ASP A 45 7.80 2.70 11.67
N ASP A 46 7.70 2.68 12.98
CA ASP A 46 6.70 3.49 13.71
C ASP A 46 6.97 5.00 13.64
N GLU A 47 8.19 5.40 13.34
CA GLU A 47 8.56 6.81 13.20
C GLU A 47 8.45 7.33 11.76
N GLY A 48 8.07 6.47 10.82
CA GLY A 48 7.94 6.84 9.41
C GLY A 48 9.21 6.72 8.60
N ASN A 49 10.22 6.04 9.13
CA ASN A 49 11.43 5.74 8.36
C ASN A 49 11.17 4.55 7.44
N VAL A 50 11.64 4.65 6.20
CA VAL A 50 11.50 3.56 5.24
C VAL A 50 12.42 2.41 5.65
N THR A 51 11.84 1.23 5.85
CA THR A 51 12.58 0.01 6.19
C THR A 51 12.77 -0.88 4.98
N GLU A 52 11.88 -0.81 4.01
CA GLU A 52 11.94 -1.62 2.81
C GLU A 52 11.25 -0.92 1.65
N LYS A 53 11.84 -1.02 0.47
CA LYS A 53 11.28 -0.46 -0.76
C LYS A 53 11.44 -1.52 -1.84
N VAL A 54 10.32 -2.03 -2.35
CA VAL A 54 10.30 -3.13 -3.29
C VAL A 54 9.64 -2.69 -4.59
N HIS A 55 10.36 -2.82 -5.70
CA HIS A 55 9.82 -2.56 -7.03
C HIS A 55 9.11 -3.81 -7.54
N LEU A 56 7.82 -3.72 -7.73
CA LEU A 56 7.00 -4.80 -8.28
C LEU A 56 6.70 -4.51 -9.75
N ASN A 57 7.15 -5.40 -10.61
CA ASN A 57 6.97 -5.29 -12.05
C ASN A 57 6.95 -6.70 -12.65
N PRO A 58 5.78 -7.18 -13.14
CA PRO A 58 5.68 -8.52 -13.73
C PRO A 58 6.62 -8.74 -14.91
N ALA A 59 6.92 -7.69 -15.69
CA ALA A 59 7.83 -7.79 -16.82
C ALA A 59 9.27 -8.13 -16.40
N GLU A 60 9.62 -7.85 -15.15
CA GLU A 60 10.93 -8.17 -14.57
C GLU A 60 10.88 -9.41 -13.67
N GLY A 61 9.73 -10.06 -13.57
CA GLY A 61 9.57 -11.24 -12.72
C GLY A 61 9.32 -10.94 -11.24
N HIS A 62 9.07 -9.69 -10.89
CA HIS A 62 8.77 -9.27 -9.52
C HIS A 62 7.26 -9.06 -9.38
N TYR A 63 6.56 -10.07 -8.89
CA TYR A 63 5.09 -10.13 -8.98
C TYR A 63 4.35 -9.62 -7.77
N GLY A 64 4.87 -9.81 -6.58
CA GLY A 64 4.09 -9.52 -5.39
C GLY A 64 4.89 -9.40 -4.11
N ILE A 65 4.18 -9.04 -3.05
CA ILE A 65 4.74 -8.87 -1.72
C ILE A 65 3.70 -9.25 -0.67
N GLU A 66 4.16 -9.85 0.42
CA GLU A 66 3.34 -10.05 1.61
C GLU A 66 3.61 -8.93 2.60
N ILE A 67 2.54 -8.35 3.14
CA ILE A 67 2.62 -7.33 4.18
C ILE A 67 2.23 -7.99 5.50
N PRO A 68 3.16 -8.11 6.46
CA PRO A 68 2.84 -8.68 7.77
C PRO A 68 1.81 -7.82 8.53
N PRO A 69 1.10 -8.41 9.51
CA PRO A 69 0.23 -7.62 10.38
C PRO A 69 1.00 -6.49 11.07
N CYS A 70 0.32 -5.39 11.33
CA CYS A 70 0.85 -4.26 12.11
C CYS A 70 1.98 -3.46 11.44
N VAL A 71 2.37 -3.78 10.21
CA VAL A 71 3.43 -3.08 9.50
C VAL A 71 2.86 -1.92 8.69
N TRP A 72 3.40 -0.73 8.91
CA TRP A 72 3.05 0.46 8.14
C TRP A 72 3.52 0.31 6.69
N HIS A 73 2.64 0.57 5.75
CA HIS A 73 2.95 0.42 4.33
C HIS A 73 2.14 1.34 3.44
N THR A 74 2.65 1.57 2.25
CA THR A 74 1.94 2.21 1.14
C THR A 74 2.46 1.67 -0.18
N ILE A 75 1.81 2.07 -1.26
CA ILE A 75 2.26 1.79 -2.61
C ILE A 75 2.32 3.10 -3.40
N VAL A 76 3.26 3.19 -4.32
CA VAL A 76 3.38 4.31 -5.26
C VAL A 76 3.35 3.74 -6.66
N VAL A 77 2.34 4.12 -7.43
CA VAL A 77 2.13 3.59 -8.79
C VAL A 77 3.07 4.28 -9.76
N LEU A 78 3.75 3.50 -10.61
CA LEU A 78 4.75 3.99 -11.55
C LEU A 78 4.24 4.10 -12.99
N GLU A 79 3.31 3.23 -13.39
CA GLU A 79 2.81 3.18 -14.77
C GLU A 79 1.30 3.36 -14.82
N SER A 80 0.84 4.04 -15.87
CA SER A 80 -0.59 4.12 -16.17
C SER A 80 -1.15 2.74 -16.47
N GLY A 81 -2.36 2.48 -16.01
CA GLY A 81 -3.02 1.19 -16.24
C GLY A 81 -2.51 0.06 -15.36
N THR A 82 -1.89 0.37 -14.23
CA THR A 82 -1.45 -0.64 -13.26
C THR A 82 -2.66 -1.32 -12.64
N VAL A 83 -2.63 -2.65 -12.60
CA VAL A 83 -3.70 -3.47 -12.01
C VAL A 83 -3.07 -4.36 -10.94
N ILE A 84 -3.64 -4.32 -9.75
CA ILE A 84 -3.20 -5.16 -8.62
C ILE A 84 -4.35 -6.04 -8.13
N TYR A 85 -3.98 -7.18 -7.58
CA TYR A 85 -4.89 -8.07 -6.87
C TYR A 85 -4.47 -8.09 -5.40
N GLU A 86 -5.36 -7.61 -4.54
CA GLU A 86 -5.14 -7.59 -3.10
C GLU A 86 -5.84 -8.77 -2.46
N ILE A 87 -5.13 -9.48 -1.59
CA ILE A 87 -5.68 -10.57 -0.78
C ILE A 87 -5.37 -10.24 0.67
N LYS A 88 -6.41 -10.20 1.49
CA LYS A 88 -6.28 -9.85 2.90
C LYS A 88 -7.14 -10.78 3.74
N GLN A 89 -6.69 -11.09 4.94
CA GLN A 89 -7.50 -11.85 5.86
C GLN A 89 -8.82 -11.13 6.13
N GLY A 90 -9.92 -11.87 6.03
CA GLY A 90 -11.24 -11.36 6.37
C GLY A 90 -11.61 -11.64 7.80
N PRO A 91 -12.82 -11.28 8.17
CA PRO A 91 -13.78 -10.50 7.41
C PRO A 91 -13.37 -9.04 7.21
N PHE A 92 -14.04 -8.33 6.30
CA PHE A 92 -13.77 -6.91 6.05
C PHE A 92 -13.93 -6.10 7.35
N ALA A 93 -12.96 -5.21 7.55
CA ALA A 93 -13.00 -4.21 8.62
C ALA A 93 -12.50 -2.87 8.06
N PRO A 94 -13.23 -1.78 8.26
CA PRO A 94 -12.77 -0.47 7.80
C PRO A 94 -11.52 -0.03 8.57
N LEU A 95 -10.69 0.82 7.94
CA LEU A 95 -9.55 1.41 8.62
C LEU A 95 -10.02 2.36 9.71
N ILE A 96 -9.45 2.21 10.90
CA ILE A 96 -9.70 3.10 12.03
C ILE A 96 -8.53 4.10 12.13
N PRO A 97 -8.73 5.26 12.79
CA PRO A 97 -7.69 6.29 12.83
C PRO A 97 -6.33 5.82 13.34
N GLU A 98 -6.28 4.91 14.31
CA GLU A 98 -5.00 4.39 14.83
C GLU A 98 -4.20 3.61 13.78
N ASN A 99 -4.85 3.18 12.69
CA ASN A 99 -4.23 2.45 11.59
C ASN A 99 -3.82 3.36 10.42
N LEU A 100 -3.95 4.67 10.59
CA LEU A 100 -3.45 5.67 9.67
C LEU A 100 -2.23 6.35 10.29
N ALA A 101 -1.15 6.47 9.53
CA ALA A 101 0.10 7.02 10.02
C ALA A 101 -0.03 8.52 10.31
N SER A 102 0.29 8.93 11.54
CA SER A 102 0.25 10.34 11.93
C SER A 102 1.40 11.17 11.33
N TRP A 103 2.48 10.51 10.96
CA TRP A 103 3.67 11.16 10.39
C TRP A 103 3.59 11.34 8.87
N ALA A 104 2.49 10.94 8.24
CA ALA A 104 2.29 11.09 6.80
C ALA A 104 1.11 12.02 6.52
N PRO A 105 1.07 12.68 5.33
CA PRO A 105 -0.04 13.55 4.98
C PRO A 105 -1.37 12.81 4.91
N PRO A 106 -2.47 13.45 5.33
CA PRO A 106 -3.80 12.90 5.09
C PRO A 106 -4.16 12.98 3.61
N ALA A 107 -5.09 12.13 3.16
CA ALA A 107 -5.53 12.09 1.78
C ALA A 107 -6.17 13.41 1.32
N THR A 108 -6.66 14.22 2.26
CA THR A 108 -7.28 15.50 1.97
C THR A 108 -6.30 16.64 1.66
N ASP A 109 -5.00 16.45 1.95
CA ASP A 109 -3.96 17.43 1.64
C ASP A 109 -3.21 16.99 0.39
N GLU A 110 -3.74 17.36 -0.77
CA GLU A 110 -3.20 16.89 -2.06
C GLU A 110 -1.77 17.34 -2.32
N GLU A 111 -1.41 18.57 -1.94
CA GLU A 111 -0.06 19.09 -2.16
C GLU A 111 0.96 18.36 -1.28
N ALA A 112 0.65 18.19 0.00
CA ALA A 112 1.55 17.45 0.90
C ALA A 112 1.69 16.00 0.46
N ALA A 113 0.59 15.39 0.00
CA ALA A 113 0.62 14.01 -0.52
C ALA A 113 1.52 13.89 -1.76
N ARG A 114 1.43 14.86 -2.67
CA ARG A 114 2.27 14.89 -3.87
C ARG A 114 3.75 14.98 -3.50
N VAL A 115 4.10 15.86 -2.58
CA VAL A 115 5.47 16.01 -2.10
C VAL A 115 5.96 14.73 -1.43
N PHE A 116 5.12 14.11 -0.60
CA PHE A 116 5.44 12.87 0.08
C PHE A 116 5.73 11.75 -0.93
N MET A 117 4.87 11.55 -1.93
CA MET A 117 5.07 10.53 -2.96
C MET A 117 6.35 10.79 -3.76
N GLN A 118 6.66 12.04 -4.09
CA GLN A 118 7.88 12.38 -4.81
C GLN A 118 9.12 12.00 -3.99
N ARG A 119 9.10 12.23 -2.69
CA ARG A 119 10.19 11.82 -1.79
C ARG A 119 10.35 10.30 -1.79
N MET A 120 9.25 9.56 -1.80
CA MET A 120 9.30 8.10 -1.85
C MET A 120 9.95 7.59 -3.14
N LEU A 121 9.71 8.27 -4.26
CA LEU A 121 10.33 7.92 -5.54
C LEU A 121 11.84 8.15 -5.55
N GLU A 122 12.33 9.11 -4.77
CA GLU A 122 13.73 9.51 -4.72
C GLU A 122 14.59 8.69 -3.75
N LEU A 123 13.99 7.88 -2.94
CA LEU A 123 14.71 7.07 -1.94
C LEU A 123 15.54 5.93 -2.55
#